data_6ad3f6dc62345ed0ddd87f4745cd1b65
#
_entry.id   6ad3f6dc62345ed0ddd87f4745cd1b65
#
_cell.length_a   1.000
_cell.length_b   1.000
_cell.length_c   1.000
_cell.angle_alpha   90.00
_cell.angle_beta   90.00
_cell.angle_gamma   90.00
#
_symmetry.space_group_name_H-M   'P 1'
#
loop_
_entity.id
_entity.type
_entity.pdbx_description
1 polymer ?
#
loop_
_entity_poly.entity_id
_entity_poly.type
_entity_poly.pdbx_seq_one_letter_code
_entity_poly.pdbx_strand_id
1 'polypeptide(L)'
;TFVDAPSTDATWMDLRPISEDYPPTFLYTVPTPHGMLHEETILITAAPVAWGELESRLYARGVTACGRIEHVLFSLGSAPYRGPAIPFGARAGFINPVTGYSVGTALRLVDATLDALSTHRSLPWHSIGFRCDQWLLRRAQTVLLSLTATEQCTFLELLFQLSSAQQQRFLQLGCWRGSVAAMIRMFRAASPALKRRCLRMIA
;
A
#
# COMPACT_ATOMS: atom_id res chain seq x y z
N THR A 1 2.05 14.59 11.03
CA THR A 1 2.40 15.90 11.62
C THR A 1 2.05 17.01 10.65
N PHE A 2 1.41 18.07 11.13
CA PHE A 2 1.09 19.27 10.35
C PHE A 2 2.14 20.34 10.62
N VAL A 3 2.58 21.02 9.56
CA VAL A 3 3.55 22.10 9.61
C VAL A 3 2.98 23.30 8.85
N ASP A 4 3.05 24.47 9.45
CA ASP A 4 2.71 25.73 8.79
C ASP A 4 3.84 26.13 7.82
N ALA A 5 3.80 25.61 6.61
CA ALA A 5 4.72 26.01 5.56
C ALA A 5 3.98 26.25 4.25
N PRO A 6 4.31 27.31 3.51
CA PRO A 6 3.62 27.69 2.27
C PRO A 6 4.09 26.84 1.05
N SER A 7 4.48 25.59 1.24
CA SER A 7 4.76 24.71 0.11
C SER A 7 3.45 24.20 -0.47
N THR A 8 3.28 24.31 -1.78
CA THR A 8 2.13 23.79 -2.51
C THR A 8 2.43 22.43 -3.13
N ASP A 9 3.65 21.93 -2.98
CA ASP A 9 4.10 20.72 -3.65
C ASP A 9 3.81 19.48 -2.82
N ALA A 10 3.01 18.60 -3.38
CA ALA A 10 2.76 17.27 -2.82
C ALA A 10 3.91 16.31 -3.18
N THR A 11 4.36 15.54 -2.20
CA THR A 11 5.27 14.42 -2.43
C THR A 11 4.50 13.12 -2.19
N TRP A 12 4.37 12.29 -3.21
CA TRP A 12 3.62 11.04 -3.09
C TRP A 12 4.37 9.97 -2.33
N MET A 13 5.64 9.73 -2.65
CA MET A 13 6.50 8.80 -1.95
C MET A 13 7.96 9.22 -2.13
N ASP A 14 8.57 9.80 -1.12
CA ASP A 14 10.00 10.00 -1.07
C ASP A 14 10.67 8.78 -0.44
N LEU A 15 11.22 7.94 -1.29
CA LEU A 15 11.89 6.69 -0.92
C LEU A 15 13.39 6.87 -0.60
N ARG A 16 13.90 8.12 -0.58
CA ARG A 16 15.31 8.34 -0.22
C ARG A 16 15.57 7.71 1.15
N PRO A 17 16.60 6.85 1.26
CA PRO A 17 16.89 6.18 2.52
C PRO A 17 17.35 7.21 3.55
N ILE A 18 16.79 7.15 4.75
CA ILE A 18 17.27 7.90 5.91
C ILE A 18 18.21 7.05 6.75
N SER A 19 17.98 5.75 6.73
CA SER A 19 18.77 4.75 7.44
C SER A 19 18.81 3.47 6.60
N GLU A 20 19.86 2.68 6.75
CA GLU A 20 19.92 1.33 6.19
C GLU A 20 19.12 0.33 7.03
N ASP A 21 18.55 0.78 8.15
CA ASP A 21 17.80 -0.06 9.07
C ASP A 21 16.50 -0.52 8.45
N TYR A 22 16.20 -1.77 8.67
CA TYR A 22 14.91 -2.38 8.32
C TYR A 22 13.85 -2.03 9.38
N PRO A 23 12.60 -1.75 9.03
CA PRO A 23 12.01 -1.71 7.69
C PRO A 23 12.22 -0.36 6.99
N PRO A 24 12.23 -0.33 5.65
CA PRO A 24 12.31 0.93 4.92
C PRO A 24 11.05 1.75 5.09
N THR A 25 11.23 3.07 5.08
CA THR A 25 10.14 4.04 5.17
C THR A 25 10.17 5.01 3.99
N PHE A 26 9.08 5.73 3.81
CA PHE A 26 8.98 6.83 2.86
C PHE A 26 8.25 8.01 3.46
N LEU A 27 8.57 9.20 2.97
CA LEU A 27 7.84 10.41 3.32
C LEU A 27 6.71 10.65 2.32
N TYR A 28 5.54 10.91 2.87
CA TYR A 28 4.37 11.40 2.15
C TYR A 28 4.07 12.83 2.59
N THR A 29 3.86 13.73 1.63
CA THR A 29 3.60 15.14 1.92
C THR A 29 2.39 15.61 1.11
N VAL A 30 1.39 16.15 1.79
CA VAL A 30 0.14 16.63 1.16
C VAL A 30 -0.28 17.97 1.74
N PRO A 31 -0.57 18.96 0.88
CA PRO A 31 -1.22 20.18 1.33
C PRO A 31 -2.66 19.89 1.78
N THR A 32 -3.04 20.45 2.92
CA THR A 32 -4.39 20.35 3.47
C THR A 32 -4.90 21.75 3.84
N PRO A 33 -6.20 21.93 4.09
CA PRO A 33 -6.73 23.19 4.59
C PRO A 33 -6.14 23.63 5.94
N HIS A 34 -5.49 22.72 6.67
CA HIS A 34 -4.90 22.94 8.00
C HIS A 34 -3.38 23.04 7.97
N GLY A 35 -2.77 23.19 6.80
CA GLY A 35 -1.32 23.20 6.63
C GLY A 35 -0.81 21.96 5.89
N MET A 36 0.50 21.78 5.88
CA MET A 36 1.15 20.68 5.22
C MET A 36 1.16 19.44 6.13
N LEU A 37 0.54 18.35 5.66
CA LEU A 37 0.63 17.06 6.31
C LEU A 37 1.92 16.36 5.86
N HIS A 38 2.75 15.97 6.81
CA HIS A 38 3.90 15.10 6.58
C HIS A 38 3.68 13.78 7.30
N GLU A 39 3.85 12.68 6.59
CA GLU A 39 3.65 11.33 7.12
C GLU A 39 4.86 10.46 6.78
N GLU A 40 5.57 9.99 7.82
CA GLU A 40 6.61 8.97 7.68
C GLU A 40 5.95 7.61 7.78
N THR A 41 5.95 6.86 6.69
CA THR A 41 5.21 5.62 6.57
C THR A 41 6.14 4.45 6.31
N ILE A 42 5.93 3.35 7.02
CA ILE A 42 6.64 2.09 6.78
C ILE A 42 6.10 1.46 5.50
N LEU A 43 6.99 1.00 4.62
CA LEU A 43 6.57 0.29 3.41
C LEU A 43 5.81 -0.99 3.73
N ILE A 44 6.46 -1.88 4.45
CA ILE A 44 5.87 -3.13 4.93
C ILE A 44 6.76 -3.73 6.02
N THR A 45 6.16 -4.25 7.07
CA THR A 45 6.88 -4.96 8.13
C THR A 45 6.03 -6.09 8.71
N ALA A 46 6.68 -7.12 9.23
CA ALA A 46 6.02 -8.19 9.98
C ALA A 46 5.86 -7.86 11.47
N ALA A 47 6.61 -6.87 11.97
CA ALA A 47 6.58 -6.46 13.38
C ALA A 47 6.31 -4.96 13.50
N PRO A 48 5.61 -4.52 14.55
CA PRO A 48 5.44 -3.09 14.82
C PRO A 48 6.78 -2.39 15.01
N VAL A 49 6.87 -1.15 14.54
CA VAL A 49 8.00 -0.24 14.80
C VAL A 49 7.58 0.78 15.84
N ALA A 50 8.49 1.16 16.72
CA ALA A 50 8.21 2.15 17.76
C ALA A 50 7.91 3.53 17.13
N TRP A 51 6.94 4.26 17.67
CA TRP A 51 6.57 5.59 17.17
C TRP A 51 7.74 6.57 17.20
N GLY A 52 8.56 6.54 18.26
CA GLY A 52 9.75 7.40 18.36
C GLY A 52 10.77 7.15 17.25
N GLU A 53 10.85 5.94 16.71
CA GLU A 53 11.70 5.65 15.54
C GLU A 53 11.18 6.36 14.28
N LEU A 54 9.87 6.32 14.04
CA LEU A 54 9.26 7.02 12.91
C LEU A 54 9.36 8.54 13.04
N GLU A 55 9.22 9.07 14.26
CA GLU A 55 9.44 10.49 14.53
C GLU A 55 10.90 10.89 14.26
N SER A 56 11.87 10.08 14.72
CA SER A 56 13.28 10.32 14.45
C SER A 56 13.60 10.34 12.97
N ARG A 57 13.01 9.46 12.18
CA ARG A 57 13.16 9.42 10.73
C ARG A 57 12.54 10.65 10.06
N LEU A 58 11.37 11.08 10.54
CA LEU A 58 10.71 12.29 10.06
C LEU A 58 11.61 13.54 10.29
N TYR A 59 12.22 13.66 11.48
CA TYR A 59 13.17 14.71 11.77
C TYR A 59 14.44 14.64 10.89
N ALA A 60 14.94 13.44 10.63
CA ALA A 60 16.09 13.24 9.74
C ALA A 60 15.81 13.66 8.29
N ARG A 61 14.53 13.68 7.87
CA ARG A 61 14.11 14.27 6.58
C ARG A 61 13.98 15.80 6.61
N GLY A 62 14.30 16.43 7.74
CA GLY A 62 14.20 17.88 7.91
C GLY A 62 12.79 18.38 8.24
N VAL A 63 11.87 17.50 8.58
CA VAL A 63 10.51 17.86 9.00
C VAL A 63 10.52 18.10 10.51
N THR A 64 10.21 19.33 10.94
CA THR A 64 10.02 19.65 12.35
C THR A 64 8.54 19.60 12.67
N ALA A 65 8.15 18.72 13.57
CA ALA A 65 6.77 18.63 14.04
C ALA A 65 6.41 19.89 14.83
N CYS A 66 5.46 20.66 14.38
CA CYS A 66 4.98 21.88 15.07
C CYS A 66 3.45 21.94 15.15
N GLY A 67 2.78 20.80 15.20
CA GLY A 67 1.34 20.76 15.22
C GLY A 67 0.78 19.46 15.76
N ARG A 68 -0.42 19.11 15.34
CA ARG A 68 -1.08 17.87 15.73
C ARG A 68 -0.32 16.66 15.18
N ILE A 69 0.00 15.72 16.07
CA ILE A 69 0.57 14.43 15.70
C ILE A 69 -0.57 13.39 15.68
N GLU A 70 -0.58 12.55 14.66
CA GLU A 70 -1.47 11.41 14.52
C GLU A 70 -0.66 10.13 14.30
N HIS A 71 -0.99 9.09 15.06
CA HIS A 71 -0.39 7.76 14.90
C HIS A 71 -1.40 6.83 14.24
N VAL A 72 -1.03 6.26 13.11
CA VAL A 72 -1.87 5.34 12.34
C VAL A 72 -1.23 3.97 12.27
N LEU A 73 -1.96 2.94 12.71
CA LEU A 73 -1.55 1.54 12.63
C LEU A 73 -2.69 0.71 12.06
N PHE A 74 -2.41 -0.02 10.99
CA PHE A 74 -3.37 -0.97 10.42
C PHE A 74 -2.66 -2.21 9.87
N SER A 75 -3.39 -3.32 9.82
CA SER A 75 -2.87 -4.58 9.30
C SER A 75 -3.17 -4.73 7.82
N LEU A 76 -2.14 -5.04 7.02
CA LEU A 76 -2.29 -5.40 5.60
C LEU A 76 -2.87 -6.81 5.39
N GLY A 77 -2.85 -7.64 6.42
CA GLY A 77 -3.26 -9.06 6.37
C GLY A 77 -4.53 -9.40 7.13
N SER A 78 -5.29 -8.42 7.62
CA SER A 78 -6.50 -8.67 8.39
C SER A 78 -7.50 -9.54 7.65
N ALA A 79 -8.08 -10.51 8.36
CA ALA A 79 -9.19 -11.27 7.85
C ALA A 79 -10.41 -10.35 7.66
N PRO A 80 -11.22 -10.56 6.61
CA PRO A 80 -12.46 -9.82 6.44
C PRO A 80 -13.39 -10.01 7.64
N TYR A 81 -14.13 -8.95 7.98
CA TYR A 81 -15.13 -8.97 9.04
C TYR A 81 -16.21 -10.02 8.77
N ARG A 82 -16.60 -10.77 9.81
CA ARG A 82 -17.62 -11.85 9.76
C ARG A 82 -18.81 -11.59 10.69
N GLY A 83 -19.07 -10.37 11.06
CA GLY A 83 -20.25 -10.03 11.89
C GLY A 83 -21.52 -9.83 11.06
N PRO A 84 -22.65 -9.47 11.71
CA PRO A 84 -23.95 -9.31 11.08
C PRO A 84 -24.06 -8.10 10.15
N ALA A 85 -23.21 -7.10 10.32
CA ALA A 85 -23.20 -5.91 9.48
C ALA A 85 -22.50 -6.20 8.14
N ILE A 86 -22.93 -5.52 7.09
CA ILE A 86 -22.26 -5.59 5.79
C ILE A 86 -20.96 -4.80 5.86
N PRO A 87 -19.77 -5.45 5.73
CA PRO A 87 -18.51 -4.75 5.77
C PRO A 87 -18.29 -3.94 4.50
N PHE A 88 -17.61 -2.80 4.61
CA PHE A 88 -17.13 -2.02 3.48
C PHE A 88 -15.71 -1.48 3.78
N GLY A 89 -14.94 -1.10 2.75
CA GLY A 89 -13.60 -0.58 2.91
C GLY A 89 -12.62 -1.60 3.52
N ALA A 90 -11.82 -1.18 4.49
CA ALA A 90 -10.83 -2.03 5.16
C ALA A 90 -11.45 -3.30 5.77
N ARG A 91 -12.64 -3.19 6.35
CA ARG A 91 -13.35 -4.35 6.93
C ARG A 91 -13.82 -5.36 5.90
N ALA A 92 -14.04 -4.95 4.65
CA ALA A 92 -14.34 -5.86 3.54
C ALA A 92 -13.08 -6.43 2.87
N GLY A 93 -11.89 -6.08 3.39
CA GLY A 93 -10.61 -6.51 2.83
C GLY A 93 -10.17 -5.71 1.61
N PHE A 94 -10.53 -4.41 1.53
CA PHE A 94 -10.16 -3.56 0.38
C PHE A 94 -8.73 -3.01 0.46
N ILE A 95 -8.02 -3.26 1.55
CA ILE A 95 -6.60 -2.89 1.67
C ILE A 95 -5.80 -3.81 0.74
N ASN A 96 -5.05 -3.21 -0.18
CA ASN A 96 -4.11 -3.95 -1.02
C ASN A 96 -2.99 -4.52 -0.14
N PRO A 97 -2.76 -5.84 -0.12
CA PRO A 97 -1.80 -6.47 0.78
C PRO A 97 -0.34 -6.04 0.53
N VAL A 98 -0.02 -5.55 -0.66
CA VAL A 98 1.34 -5.16 -1.06
C VAL A 98 1.63 -3.69 -0.74
N THR A 99 0.64 -2.83 -0.97
CA THR A 99 0.86 -1.36 -0.94
C THR A 99 0.11 -0.64 0.17
N GLY A 100 -0.81 -1.30 0.87
CA GLY A 100 -1.69 -0.65 1.85
C GLY A 100 -2.80 0.23 1.24
N TYR A 101 -2.80 0.40 -0.08
CA TYR A 101 -3.75 1.28 -0.74
C TYR A 101 -5.17 0.69 -0.75
N SER A 102 -6.16 1.50 -0.41
CA SER A 102 -7.55 1.03 -0.30
C SER A 102 -8.58 1.98 -0.93
N VAL A 103 -8.28 3.28 -0.98
CA VAL A 103 -9.23 4.34 -1.34
C VAL A 103 -9.81 4.13 -2.74
N GLY A 104 -8.98 3.88 -3.74
CA GLY A 104 -9.45 3.66 -5.12
C GLY A 104 -10.34 2.42 -5.26
N THR A 105 -10.05 1.35 -4.51
CA THR A 105 -10.92 0.16 -4.47
C THR A 105 -12.27 0.51 -3.83
N ALA A 106 -12.26 1.22 -2.71
CA ALA A 106 -13.48 1.61 -2.00
C ALA A 106 -14.36 2.50 -2.89
N LEU A 107 -13.82 3.58 -3.45
CA LEU A 107 -14.57 4.49 -4.32
C LEU A 107 -15.17 3.78 -5.54
N ARG A 108 -14.40 2.94 -6.21
CA ARG A 108 -14.86 2.18 -7.40
C ARG A 108 -16.00 1.21 -7.08
N LEU A 109 -16.06 0.69 -5.86
CA LEU A 109 -17.04 -0.33 -5.49
C LEU A 109 -18.31 0.23 -4.84
N VAL A 110 -18.44 1.55 -4.64
CA VAL A 110 -19.62 2.16 -4.02
C VAL A 110 -20.88 1.80 -4.80
N ASP A 111 -20.97 2.20 -6.08
CA ASP A 111 -22.17 2.03 -6.88
C ASP A 111 -22.55 0.55 -7.05
N ALA A 112 -21.56 -0.29 -7.37
CA ALA A 112 -21.78 -1.72 -7.49
C ALA A 112 -22.25 -2.39 -6.18
N THR A 113 -21.86 -1.82 -5.04
CA THR A 113 -22.33 -2.29 -3.72
C THR A 113 -23.77 -1.87 -3.48
N LEU A 114 -24.11 -0.62 -3.76
CA LEU A 114 -25.48 -0.13 -3.64
C LEU A 114 -26.44 -0.89 -4.55
N ASP A 115 -26.04 -1.15 -5.80
CA ASP A 115 -26.82 -1.97 -6.74
C ASP A 115 -27.00 -3.40 -6.24
N ALA A 116 -25.94 -4.03 -5.71
CA ALA A 116 -26.02 -5.37 -5.18
C ALA A 116 -26.96 -5.45 -3.97
N LEU A 117 -26.96 -4.44 -3.10
CA LEU A 117 -27.83 -4.36 -1.93
C LEU A 117 -29.30 -4.16 -2.34
N SER A 118 -29.56 -3.23 -3.26
CA SER A 118 -30.93 -2.95 -3.74
C SER A 118 -31.55 -4.12 -4.50
N THR A 119 -30.74 -4.92 -5.18
CA THR A 119 -31.19 -6.06 -6.00
C THR A 119 -30.98 -7.42 -5.34
N HIS A 120 -30.58 -7.47 -4.06
CA HIS A 120 -30.28 -8.69 -3.30
C HIS A 120 -29.27 -9.62 -3.99
N ARG A 121 -28.29 -9.05 -4.71
CA ARG A 121 -27.23 -9.80 -5.39
C ARG A 121 -26.01 -9.98 -4.47
N SER A 122 -25.12 -10.87 -4.90
CA SER A 122 -23.84 -11.06 -4.24
C SER A 122 -22.96 -9.79 -4.31
N LEU A 123 -22.34 -9.46 -3.18
CA LEU A 123 -21.49 -8.27 -3.08
C LEU A 123 -20.24 -8.39 -3.98
N PRO A 124 -19.74 -7.29 -4.55
CA PRO A 124 -18.65 -7.30 -5.55
C PRO A 124 -17.39 -8.04 -5.09
N TRP A 125 -17.04 -7.93 -3.81
CA TRP A 125 -15.85 -8.58 -3.25
C TRP A 125 -16.01 -10.08 -2.97
N HIS A 126 -17.20 -10.63 -3.13
CA HIS A 126 -17.41 -12.08 -3.12
C HIS A 126 -17.13 -12.72 -4.48
N SER A 127 -16.86 -11.93 -5.52
CA SER A 127 -16.55 -12.44 -6.86
C SER A 127 -15.25 -13.24 -6.86
N ILE A 128 -15.17 -14.23 -7.75
CA ILE A 128 -13.98 -15.06 -7.94
C ILE A 128 -12.78 -14.17 -8.30
N GLY A 129 -12.98 -13.18 -9.16
CA GLY A 129 -11.92 -12.26 -9.58
C GLY A 129 -11.29 -11.49 -8.42
N PHE A 130 -12.12 -10.99 -7.48
CA PHE A 130 -11.65 -10.29 -6.30
C PHE A 130 -10.85 -11.22 -5.36
N ARG A 131 -11.36 -12.43 -5.15
CA ARG A 131 -10.70 -13.44 -4.32
C ARG A 131 -9.37 -13.92 -4.91
N CYS A 132 -9.32 -14.13 -6.22
CA CYS A 132 -8.08 -14.47 -6.93
C CYS A 132 -7.04 -13.36 -6.79
N ASP A 133 -7.45 -12.10 -6.92
CA ASP A 133 -6.56 -10.96 -6.79
C ASP A 133 -6.01 -10.83 -5.37
N GLN A 134 -6.88 -10.93 -4.35
CA GLN A 134 -6.45 -10.95 -2.96
C GLN A 134 -5.46 -12.09 -2.66
N TRP A 135 -5.72 -13.28 -3.15
CA TRP A 135 -4.83 -14.42 -2.96
C TRP A 135 -3.46 -14.16 -3.60
N LEU A 136 -3.44 -13.67 -4.84
CA LEU A 136 -2.22 -13.35 -5.56
C LEU A 136 -1.39 -12.29 -4.83
N LEU A 137 -2.04 -11.19 -4.42
CA LEU A 137 -1.37 -10.09 -3.73
C LEU A 137 -0.88 -10.47 -2.33
N ARG A 138 -1.57 -11.36 -1.62
CA ARG A 138 -1.06 -11.94 -0.35
C ARG A 138 0.19 -12.78 -0.56
N ARG A 139 0.30 -13.53 -1.66
CA ARG A 139 1.53 -14.24 -2.02
C ARG A 139 2.66 -13.25 -2.32
N ALA A 140 2.37 -12.20 -3.06
CA ALA A 140 3.34 -11.12 -3.30
C ALA A 140 3.77 -10.42 -2.00
N GLN A 141 2.87 -10.21 -1.05
CA GLN A 141 3.17 -9.70 0.28
C GLN A 141 4.18 -10.58 1.02
N THR A 142 3.98 -11.91 1.02
CA THR A 142 4.91 -12.86 1.64
C THR A 142 6.32 -12.75 1.03
N VAL A 143 6.39 -12.63 -0.30
CA VAL A 143 7.68 -12.40 -0.99
C VAL A 143 8.28 -11.07 -0.54
N LEU A 144 7.51 -9.99 -0.55
CA LEU A 144 8.00 -8.65 -0.20
C LEU A 144 8.53 -8.59 1.23
N LEU A 145 7.87 -9.24 2.19
CA LEU A 145 8.33 -9.35 3.58
C LEU A 145 9.65 -10.13 3.73
N SER A 146 10.03 -10.96 2.76
CA SER A 146 11.30 -11.69 2.76
C SER A 146 12.46 -10.91 2.14
N LEU A 147 12.17 -9.78 1.49
CA LEU A 147 13.16 -8.95 0.82
C LEU A 147 13.89 -8.05 1.83
N THR A 148 15.12 -7.67 1.50
CA THR A 148 15.84 -6.62 2.24
C THR A 148 15.20 -5.25 2.02
N ALA A 149 15.52 -4.26 2.85
CA ALA A 149 15.04 -2.88 2.71
C ALA A 149 15.27 -2.33 1.29
N THR A 150 16.48 -2.46 0.77
CA THR A 150 16.84 -2.03 -0.59
C THR A 150 16.03 -2.75 -1.68
N GLU A 151 15.82 -4.06 -1.52
CA GLU A 151 15.02 -4.83 -2.47
C GLU A 151 13.54 -4.45 -2.43
N GLN A 152 13.00 -4.09 -1.26
CA GLN A 152 11.64 -3.58 -1.11
C GLN A 152 11.47 -2.22 -1.81
N CYS A 153 12.42 -1.30 -1.65
CA CYS A 153 12.44 -0.03 -2.38
C CYS A 153 12.51 -0.27 -3.88
N THR A 154 13.42 -1.13 -4.35
CA THR A 154 13.53 -1.50 -5.77
C THR A 154 12.24 -2.09 -6.32
N PHE A 155 11.53 -2.91 -5.55
CA PHE A 155 10.22 -3.42 -5.95
C PHE A 155 9.21 -2.30 -6.22
N LEU A 156 9.15 -1.28 -5.36
CA LEU A 156 8.27 -0.12 -5.57
C LEU A 156 8.71 0.76 -6.74
N GLU A 157 10.01 0.97 -6.91
CA GLU A 157 10.54 1.68 -8.08
C GLU A 157 10.09 0.99 -9.38
N LEU A 158 10.15 -0.34 -9.44
CA LEU A 158 9.64 -1.11 -10.57
C LEU A 158 8.12 -0.93 -10.77
N LEU A 159 7.35 -0.83 -9.71
CA LEU A 159 5.92 -0.53 -9.79
C LEU A 159 5.69 0.86 -10.40
N PHE A 160 6.46 1.88 -9.99
CA PHE A 160 6.34 3.23 -10.54
C PHE A 160 6.86 3.38 -11.98
N GLN A 161 7.67 2.45 -12.48
CA GLN A 161 8.06 2.39 -13.89
C GLN A 161 6.95 1.83 -14.81
N LEU A 162 5.89 1.26 -14.25
CA LEU A 162 4.73 0.84 -15.02
C LEU A 162 3.95 2.07 -15.54
N SER A 163 3.18 1.88 -16.62
CA SER A 163 2.25 2.93 -17.05
C SER A 163 1.19 3.20 -15.97
N SER A 164 0.64 4.42 -15.93
CA SER A 164 -0.39 4.81 -14.95
C SER A 164 -1.59 3.85 -14.94
N ALA A 165 -2.01 3.36 -16.10
CA ALA A 165 -3.08 2.36 -16.21
C ALA A 165 -2.71 1.01 -15.57
N GLN A 166 -1.46 0.59 -15.66
CA GLN A 166 -0.98 -0.64 -15.02
C GLN A 166 -0.83 -0.47 -13.52
N GLN A 167 -0.29 0.68 -13.08
CA GLN A 167 -0.23 1.03 -11.66
C GLN A 167 -1.63 1.02 -11.04
N GLN A 168 -2.59 1.69 -11.68
CA GLN A 168 -3.98 1.73 -11.22
C GLN A 168 -4.60 0.33 -11.08
N ARG A 169 -4.38 -0.55 -12.05
CA ARG A 169 -4.89 -1.94 -12.01
C ARG A 169 -4.23 -2.77 -10.91
N PHE A 170 -2.97 -2.52 -10.60
CA PHE A 170 -2.25 -3.19 -9.51
C PHE A 170 -2.68 -2.68 -8.14
N LEU A 171 -2.93 -1.38 -8.01
CA LEU A 171 -3.33 -0.75 -6.75
C LEU A 171 -4.78 -1.07 -6.37
N GLN A 172 -5.65 -1.26 -7.36
CA GLN A 172 -7.08 -1.55 -7.15
C GLN A 172 -7.35 -3.05 -7.12
N LEU A 173 -8.00 -3.54 -6.05
CA LEU A 173 -8.39 -4.94 -5.94
C LEU A 173 -9.52 -5.32 -6.92
N GLY A 174 -9.54 -6.58 -7.32
CA GLY A 174 -10.53 -7.15 -8.22
C GLY A 174 -10.12 -7.16 -9.69
N CYS A 175 -8.91 -6.71 -9.99
CA CYS A 175 -8.32 -6.69 -11.34
C CYS A 175 -7.22 -7.75 -11.50
N TRP A 176 -7.40 -8.98 -11.02
CA TRP A 176 -6.36 -10.01 -10.94
C TRP A 176 -5.53 -10.21 -12.21
N ARG A 177 -6.14 -10.13 -13.42
CA ARG A 177 -5.40 -10.19 -14.68
C ARG A 177 -4.45 -9.00 -14.85
N GLY A 178 -4.87 -7.82 -14.39
CA GLY A 178 -4.05 -6.62 -14.38
C GLY A 178 -2.89 -6.74 -13.40
N SER A 179 -3.15 -7.28 -12.20
CA SER A 179 -2.11 -7.55 -11.19
C SER A 179 -1.08 -8.56 -11.70
N VAL A 180 -1.51 -9.66 -12.34
CA VAL A 180 -0.60 -10.63 -12.99
C VAL A 180 0.24 -9.96 -14.07
N ALA A 181 -0.36 -9.19 -14.96
CA ALA A 181 0.37 -8.50 -16.05
C ALA A 181 1.41 -7.51 -15.49
N ALA A 182 1.06 -6.77 -14.45
CA ALA A 182 1.97 -5.86 -13.75
C ALA A 182 3.14 -6.63 -13.12
N MET A 183 2.86 -7.69 -12.38
CA MET A 183 3.89 -8.54 -11.74
C MET A 183 4.84 -9.16 -12.76
N ILE A 184 4.33 -9.68 -13.90
CA ILE A 184 5.18 -10.22 -14.96
C ILE A 184 6.10 -9.13 -15.53
N ARG A 185 5.59 -7.91 -15.72
CA ARG A 185 6.38 -6.82 -16.26
C ARG A 185 7.45 -6.37 -15.27
N MET A 186 7.10 -6.20 -13.99
CA MET A 186 8.05 -5.90 -12.92
C MET A 186 9.12 -7.00 -12.80
N PHE A 187 8.72 -8.27 -12.81
CA PHE A 187 9.64 -9.40 -12.76
C PHE A 187 10.61 -9.39 -13.95
N ARG A 188 10.16 -9.09 -15.17
CA ARG A 188 11.04 -8.98 -16.34
C ARG A 188 12.07 -7.87 -16.20
N ALA A 189 11.69 -6.74 -15.64
CA ALA A 189 12.55 -5.58 -15.40
C ALA A 189 13.49 -5.75 -14.20
N ALA A 190 13.15 -6.64 -13.25
CA ALA A 190 13.92 -6.88 -12.04
C ALA A 190 15.33 -7.41 -12.33
N SER A 191 16.28 -7.13 -11.42
CA SER A 191 17.64 -7.66 -11.46
C SER A 191 17.66 -9.20 -11.37
N PRO A 192 18.70 -9.87 -11.86
CA PRO A 192 18.85 -11.33 -11.72
C PRO A 192 18.83 -11.81 -10.27
N ALA A 193 19.35 -11.01 -9.35
CA ALA A 193 19.36 -11.32 -7.91
C ALA A 193 17.93 -11.32 -7.35
N LEU A 194 17.16 -10.27 -7.60
CA LEU A 194 15.77 -10.13 -7.16
C LEU A 194 14.89 -11.22 -7.79
N LYS A 195 15.07 -11.54 -9.07
CA LYS A 195 14.36 -12.64 -9.74
C LYS A 195 14.57 -13.98 -9.03
N ARG A 196 15.84 -14.33 -8.75
CA ARG A 196 16.16 -15.58 -8.03
C ARG A 196 15.51 -15.63 -6.65
N ARG A 197 15.50 -14.52 -5.94
CA ARG A 197 14.88 -14.45 -4.61
C ARG A 197 13.37 -14.61 -4.67
N CYS A 198 12.70 -13.92 -5.59
CA CYS A 198 11.26 -14.10 -5.82
C CYS A 198 10.89 -15.55 -6.17
N LEU A 199 11.66 -16.20 -7.05
CA LEU A 199 11.38 -17.59 -7.45
C LEU A 199 11.54 -18.59 -6.31
N ARG A 200 12.52 -18.42 -5.41
CA ARG A 200 12.72 -19.29 -4.24
C ARG A 200 11.56 -19.22 -3.23
N MET A 201 10.82 -18.14 -3.21
CA MET A 201 9.72 -17.94 -2.28
C MET A 201 8.37 -18.45 -2.83
N ILE A 202 8.30 -18.72 -4.13
CA ILE A 202 7.10 -19.22 -4.80
C ILE A 202 7.14 -20.75 -4.98
N ALA A 203 8.35 -21.31 -5.03
CA ALA A 203 8.58 -22.76 -5.10
C ALA A 203 8.35 -23.44 -3.75
#